data_42ba0c1907a086ff2834086ce39c39ca
#
_entry.id   42ba0c1907a086ff2834086ce39c39ca
#
_cell.length_a   1.000
_cell.length_b   1.000
_cell.length_c   1.000
_cell.angle_alpha   90.00
_cell.angle_beta   90.00
_cell.angle_gamma   90.00
#
_symmetry.space_group_name_H-M   'P 1'
#
loop_
_entity.id
_entity.type
_entity.pdbx_description
1 polymer ?
#
loop_
_entity_poly.entity_id
_entity_poly.type
_entity_poly.pdbx_seq_one_letter_code
_entity_poly.pdbx_strand_id
1 'polypeptide(L)'
;MGGPLSESQLAFFDEKHFGVVTTLRADGSPQSTVVWVERDGDSVSFNTAYGRAKPGNLERDPRVSVLVSAPDFYHWVAVSGGAELTTDGAEEQIDRLSRKYDGKPWNYVAGQRRVRVRVAPEHVTAYDV
;
A
#
# COMPACT_ATOMS: atom_id res chain seq x y z
N MET A 1 18.16 -7.81 -12.16
CA MET A 1 16.97 -7.52 -12.96
C MET A 1 15.82 -7.12 -12.05
N GLY A 2 15.19 -6.00 -12.29
CA GLY A 2 14.05 -5.57 -11.50
C GLY A 2 12.75 -6.24 -11.93
N GLY A 3 11.71 -6.05 -11.15
CA GLY A 3 10.36 -6.40 -11.54
C GLY A 3 9.82 -5.42 -12.60
N PRO A 4 8.48 -5.36 -12.79
CA PRO A 4 7.87 -4.44 -13.75
C PRO A 4 7.99 -2.96 -13.36
N LEU A 5 8.34 -2.65 -12.11
CA LEU A 5 8.61 -1.28 -11.68
C LEU A 5 10.06 -0.89 -11.98
N SER A 6 10.25 0.28 -12.57
CA SER A 6 11.59 0.83 -12.78
C SER A 6 12.19 1.32 -11.47
N GLU A 7 13.50 1.59 -11.46
CA GLU A 7 14.16 2.11 -10.26
C GLU A 7 13.61 3.49 -9.87
N SER A 8 13.29 4.35 -10.85
CA SER A 8 12.69 5.64 -10.56
C SER A 8 11.27 5.50 -9.98
N GLN A 9 10.51 4.51 -10.44
CA GLN A 9 9.19 4.23 -9.90
C GLN A 9 9.27 3.69 -8.48
N LEU A 10 10.22 2.80 -8.21
CA LEU A 10 10.45 2.30 -6.85
C LEU A 10 10.90 3.42 -5.91
N ALA A 11 11.79 4.30 -6.36
CA ALA A 11 12.24 5.44 -5.57
C ALA A 11 11.09 6.41 -5.25
N PHE A 12 10.10 6.50 -6.12
CA PHE A 12 8.92 7.33 -5.91
C PHE A 12 8.14 6.92 -4.66
N PHE A 13 8.12 5.63 -4.34
CA PHE A 13 7.46 5.14 -3.13
C PHE A 13 8.22 5.45 -1.84
N ASP A 14 9.50 5.81 -1.93
CA ASP A 14 10.28 6.26 -0.77
C ASP A 14 9.97 7.72 -0.43
N GLU A 15 9.43 8.49 -1.36
CA GLU A 15 9.01 9.86 -1.12
C GLU A 15 7.68 9.92 -0.36
N LYS A 16 7.42 11.06 0.26
CA LYS A 16 6.21 11.23 1.08
C LYS A 16 5.02 11.60 0.20
N HIS A 17 4.47 10.59 -0.49
CA HIS A 17 3.26 10.73 -1.29
C HIS A 17 2.17 9.81 -0.74
N PHE A 18 0.94 10.28 -0.70
CA PHE A 18 -0.19 9.45 -0.26
C PHE A 18 -0.62 8.52 -1.37
N GLY A 19 -1.05 7.32 -0.99
CA GLY A 19 -1.59 6.35 -1.92
C GLY A 19 -3.11 6.23 -1.79
N VAL A 20 -3.74 5.80 -2.88
CA VAL A 20 -5.14 5.40 -2.89
C VAL A 20 -5.18 3.90 -3.15
N VAL A 21 -5.69 3.15 -2.20
CA VAL A 21 -5.83 1.70 -2.30
C VAL A 21 -7.28 1.37 -2.66
N THR A 22 -7.45 0.47 -3.63
CA THR A 22 -8.77 -0.03 -4.03
C THR A 22 -8.81 -1.54 -3.84
N THR A 23 -9.81 -1.99 -3.09
CA THR A 23 -10.13 -3.40 -2.87
C THR A 23 -11.58 -3.66 -3.28
N LEU A 24 -12.01 -4.91 -3.35
CA LEU A 24 -13.34 -5.27 -3.80
C LEU A 24 -14.19 -5.76 -2.63
N ARG A 25 -15.38 -5.16 -2.50
CA ARG A 25 -16.39 -5.61 -1.53
C ARG A 25 -16.98 -6.96 -1.95
N ALA A 26 -17.76 -7.56 -1.07
CA ALA A 26 -18.39 -8.86 -1.32
C ALA A 26 -19.27 -8.86 -2.57
N ASP A 27 -19.88 -7.74 -2.90
CA ASP A 27 -20.74 -7.61 -4.09
C ASP A 27 -19.94 -7.27 -5.36
N GLY A 28 -18.60 -7.21 -5.27
CA GLY A 28 -17.72 -6.89 -6.39
C GLY A 28 -17.50 -5.40 -6.62
N SER A 29 -18.15 -4.53 -5.85
CA SER A 29 -17.96 -3.10 -6.02
C SER A 29 -16.62 -2.65 -5.41
N PRO A 30 -15.95 -1.64 -6.01
CA PRO A 30 -14.69 -1.17 -5.50
C PRO A 30 -14.85 -0.27 -4.28
N GLN A 31 -13.91 -0.37 -3.35
CA GLN A 31 -13.79 0.51 -2.19
C GLN A 31 -12.41 1.13 -2.19
N SER A 32 -12.34 2.46 -2.19
CA SER A 32 -11.08 3.19 -2.24
C SER A 32 -10.86 4.00 -0.98
N THR A 33 -9.64 3.94 -0.44
CA THR A 33 -9.25 4.70 0.75
C THR A 33 -7.83 5.23 0.58
N VAL A 34 -7.53 6.35 1.25
CA VAL A 34 -6.18 6.92 1.26
C VAL A 34 -5.35 6.19 2.31
N VAL A 35 -4.12 5.85 1.96
CA VAL A 35 -3.20 5.11 2.82
C VAL A 35 -1.80 5.69 2.76
N TRP A 36 -0.99 5.35 3.76
CA TRP A 36 0.45 5.51 3.75
C TRP A 36 1.07 4.31 3.06
N VAL A 37 2.11 4.55 2.28
CA VAL A 37 2.78 3.49 1.49
C VAL A 37 4.27 3.53 1.69
N GLU A 38 4.91 2.40 1.43
CA GLU A 38 6.36 2.34 1.34
C GLU A 38 6.78 1.36 0.25
N ARG A 39 8.01 1.52 -0.21
CA ARG A 39 8.66 0.54 -1.08
C ARG A 39 8.83 -0.78 -0.31
N ASP A 40 8.60 -1.88 -0.97
CA ASP A 40 8.74 -3.23 -0.41
C ASP A 40 9.44 -4.11 -1.44
N GLY A 41 10.78 -4.14 -1.40
CA GLY A 41 11.56 -4.84 -2.40
C GLY A 41 11.36 -4.24 -3.78
N ASP A 42 10.81 -5.02 -4.71
CA ASP A 42 10.50 -4.60 -6.07
C ASP A 42 9.04 -4.17 -6.24
N SER A 43 8.35 -3.91 -5.16
CA SER A 43 6.93 -3.49 -5.18
C SER A 43 6.64 -2.46 -4.09
N VAL A 44 5.36 -2.31 -3.78
CA VAL A 44 4.81 -1.37 -2.81
C VAL A 44 4.01 -2.12 -1.77
N SER A 45 3.97 -1.56 -0.57
CA SER A 45 3.27 -2.14 0.56
C SER A 45 2.56 -1.04 1.35
N PHE A 46 1.46 -1.42 1.99
CA PHE A 46 0.74 -0.57 2.92
C PHE A 46 0.37 -1.36 4.17
N ASN A 47 -0.22 -0.68 5.15
CA ASN A 47 -0.56 -1.28 6.44
C ASN A 47 -2.03 -1.05 6.73
N THR A 48 -2.66 -2.03 7.35
CA THR A 48 -4.05 -1.92 7.81
C THR A 48 -4.21 -2.73 9.09
N ALA A 49 -5.43 -2.93 9.55
CA ALA A 49 -5.70 -3.68 10.78
C ALA A 49 -6.90 -4.58 10.60
N TYR A 50 -6.86 -5.75 11.22
CA TYR A 50 -8.03 -6.61 11.28
C TYR A 50 -9.16 -5.87 12.01
N GLY A 51 -10.40 -6.12 11.57
CA GLY A 51 -11.56 -5.37 11.99
C GLY A 51 -11.95 -4.23 11.07
N ARG A 52 -11.03 -3.82 10.16
CA ARG A 52 -11.34 -2.88 9.09
C ARG A 52 -11.75 -3.64 7.84
N ALA A 53 -12.29 -2.92 6.84
CA ALA A 53 -12.83 -3.54 5.64
C ALA A 53 -11.76 -4.20 4.75
N LYS A 54 -10.59 -3.57 4.63
CA LYS A 54 -9.56 -4.02 3.68
C LYS A 54 -9.10 -5.47 3.89
N PRO A 55 -8.74 -5.92 5.10
CA PRO A 55 -8.29 -7.30 5.24
C PRO A 55 -9.36 -8.33 4.84
N GLY A 56 -10.60 -8.11 5.22
CA GLY A 56 -11.70 -9.01 4.86
C GLY A 56 -11.94 -9.04 3.35
N ASN A 57 -11.90 -7.87 2.71
CA ASN A 57 -12.03 -7.77 1.26
C ASN A 57 -10.92 -8.56 0.56
N LEU A 58 -9.67 -8.41 1.01
CA LEU A 58 -8.50 -9.04 0.38
C LEU A 58 -8.42 -10.53 0.65
N GLU A 59 -8.90 -11.00 1.79
CA GLU A 59 -8.97 -12.43 2.07
C GLU A 59 -10.00 -13.13 1.20
N ARG A 60 -11.08 -12.44 0.86
CA ARG A 60 -12.12 -12.96 -0.03
C ARG A 60 -11.72 -12.84 -1.50
N ASP A 61 -11.10 -11.71 -1.88
CA ASP A 61 -10.66 -11.44 -3.25
C ASP A 61 -9.32 -10.68 -3.18
N PRO A 62 -8.19 -11.32 -3.53
CA PRO A 62 -6.89 -10.71 -3.32
C PRO A 62 -6.52 -9.60 -4.31
N ARG A 63 -7.38 -9.30 -5.28
CA ARG A 63 -7.10 -8.24 -6.24
C ARG A 63 -7.06 -6.89 -5.56
N VAL A 64 -5.99 -6.14 -5.79
CA VAL A 64 -5.75 -4.85 -5.15
C VAL A 64 -5.06 -3.91 -6.13
N SER A 65 -5.34 -2.62 -6.01
CA SER A 65 -4.69 -1.58 -6.78
C SER A 65 -4.23 -0.48 -5.83
N VAL A 66 -3.02 0.04 -6.07
CA VAL A 66 -2.47 1.17 -5.31
C VAL A 66 -2.04 2.24 -6.30
N LEU A 67 -2.59 3.43 -6.18
CA LEU A 67 -2.20 4.60 -6.95
C LEU A 67 -1.50 5.59 -6.01
N VAL A 68 -0.27 5.98 -6.34
CA VAL A 68 0.50 6.96 -5.58
C VAL A 68 0.78 8.14 -6.48
N SER A 69 0.51 9.36 -6.01
CA SER A 69 0.66 10.56 -6.82
C SER A 69 1.39 11.66 -6.05
N ALA A 70 2.22 12.41 -6.77
CA ALA A 70 2.73 13.68 -6.29
C ALA A 70 1.56 14.69 -6.15
N PRO A 71 1.74 15.77 -5.36
CA PRO A 71 0.65 16.72 -5.11
C PRO A 71 0.14 17.45 -6.36
N ASP A 72 0.95 17.51 -7.42
CA ASP A 72 0.53 18.16 -8.68
C ASP A 72 -0.35 17.25 -9.56
N PHE A 73 -0.42 15.95 -9.24
CA PHE A 73 -1.16 14.92 -9.99
C PHE A 73 -0.64 14.66 -11.41
N TYR A 74 0.55 15.15 -11.73
CA TYR A 74 1.21 14.93 -13.02
C TYR A 74 2.43 14.00 -12.92
N HIS A 75 2.64 13.42 -11.75
CA HIS A 75 3.67 12.39 -11.52
C HIS A 75 3.01 11.33 -10.64
N TRP A 76 2.74 10.16 -11.20
CA TRP A 76 2.06 9.12 -10.44
C TRP A 76 2.40 7.73 -10.96
N VAL A 77 2.22 6.74 -10.08
CA VAL A 77 2.44 5.32 -10.37
C VAL A 77 1.25 4.54 -9.82
N ALA A 78 0.68 3.67 -10.65
CA ALA A 78 -0.35 2.73 -10.23
C ALA A 78 0.17 1.31 -10.37
N VAL A 79 0.03 0.53 -9.30
CA VAL A 79 0.44 -0.88 -9.25
C VAL A 79 -0.77 -1.71 -8.89
N SER A 80 -1.01 -2.78 -9.62
CA SER A 80 -2.09 -3.71 -9.27
C SER A 80 -1.65 -5.15 -9.42
N GLY A 81 -2.29 -6.01 -8.66
CA GLY A 81 -2.03 -7.45 -8.66
C GLY A 81 -2.63 -8.10 -7.44
N GLY A 82 -2.13 -9.27 -7.07
CA GLY A 82 -2.56 -10.01 -5.91
C GLY A 82 -1.96 -9.47 -4.62
N ALA A 83 -2.77 -9.35 -3.58
CA ALA A 83 -2.32 -8.95 -2.25
C ALA A 83 -1.73 -10.13 -1.49
N GLU A 84 -0.62 -9.88 -0.81
CA GLU A 84 0.01 -10.81 0.12
C GLU A 84 -0.10 -10.19 1.52
N LEU A 85 -0.84 -10.84 2.43
CA LEU A 85 -1.09 -10.35 3.77
C LEU A 85 -0.24 -11.11 4.79
N THR A 86 0.40 -10.37 5.70
CA THR A 86 1.12 -10.97 6.82
C THR A 86 1.05 -10.07 8.04
N THR A 87 1.02 -10.68 9.22
CA THR A 87 1.18 -9.95 10.48
C THR A 87 2.64 -9.79 10.86
N ASP A 88 3.53 -10.57 10.22
CA ASP A 88 4.98 -10.48 10.47
C ASP A 88 5.50 -9.12 9.99
N GLY A 89 6.13 -8.38 10.90
CA GLY A 89 6.68 -7.06 10.60
C GLY A 89 5.63 -5.96 10.45
N ALA A 90 4.35 -6.24 10.72
CA ALA A 90 3.28 -5.25 10.54
C ALA A 90 3.36 -4.11 11.55
N GLU A 91 3.74 -4.39 12.79
CA GLU A 91 3.91 -3.36 13.83
C GLU A 91 5.11 -2.47 13.50
N GLU A 92 6.23 -3.05 13.09
CA GLU A 92 7.41 -2.30 12.67
C GLU A 92 7.10 -1.43 11.44
N GLN A 93 6.30 -1.95 10.51
CA GLN A 93 5.91 -1.21 9.32
C GLN A 93 5.06 0.03 9.66
N ILE A 94 4.04 -0.13 10.51
CA ILE A 94 3.19 1.04 10.83
C ILE A 94 3.99 2.10 11.58
N ASP A 95 4.98 1.72 12.38
CA ASP A 95 5.87 2.68 13.03
C ASP A 95 6.74 3.42 12.00
N ARG A 96 7.33 2.70 11.03
CA ARG A 96 8.10 3.35 9.94
C ARG A 96 7.23 4.32 9.15
N LEU A 97 6.01 3.92 8.81
CA LEU A 97 5.08 4.76 8.07
C LEU A 97 4.68 6.00 8.87
N SER A 98 4.44 5.85 10.17
CA SER A 98 4.14 6.98 11.03
C SER A 98 5.30 7.99 11.06
N ARG A 99 6.53 7.51 11.16
CA ARG A 99 7.72 8.38 11.13
C ARG A 99 7.88 9.07 9.77
N LYS A 100 7.59 8.36 8.69
CA LYS A 100 7.67 8.93 7.33
C LYS A 100 6.63 10.01 7.10
N TYR A 101 5.38 9.77 7.48
CA TYR A 101 4.26 10.65 7.15
C TYR A 101 3.96 11.69 8.23
N ASP A 102 4.10 11.34 9.50
CA ASP A 102 3.78 12.19 10.64
C ASP A 102 5.01 12.67 11.42
N GLY A 103 6.19 12.10 11.15
CA GLY A 103 7.42 12.49 11.82
C GLY A 103 7.54 12.01 13.27
N LYS A 104 6.72 11.07 13.70
CA LYS A 104 6.70 10.58 15.09
C LYS A 104 6.39 9.08 15.13
N PRO A 105 6.73 8.40 16.26
CA PRO A 105 6.43 6.99 16.42
C PRO A 105 4.91 6.73 16.37
N TRP A 106 4.58 5.51 15.97
CA TRP A 106 3.18 5.05 16.01
C TRP A 106 2.71 4.86 17.45
N ASN A 107 1.52 5.34 17.75
CA ASN A 107 0.88 5.10 19.04
C ASN A 107 0.22 3.72 19.02
N TYR A 108 0.81 2.78 19.73
CA TYR A 108 0.27 1.42 19.83
C TYR A 108 -1.14 1.45 20.41
N VAL A 109 -2.04 0.68 19.77
CA VAL A 109 -3.43 0.54 20.22
C VAL A 109 -3.61 -0.89 20.75
N ALA A 110 -3.88 -1.04 22.04
CA ALA A 110 -4.03 -2.34 22.67
C ALA A 110 -5.15 -3.14 22.01
N GLY A 111 -4.88 -4.41 21.71
CA GLY A 111 -5.83 -5.30 21.07
C GLY A 111 -5.95 -5.14 19.57
N GLN A 112 -5.33 -4.14 18.97
CA GLN A 112 -5.31 -3.97 17.52
C GLN A 112 -4.30 -4.92 16.89
N ARG A 113 -4.73 -5.65 15.87
CA ARG A 113 -3.85 -6.55 15.12
C ARG A 113 -3.55 -5.94 13.76
N ARG A 114 -2.32 -5.47 13.58
CA ARG A 114 -1.89 -4.85 12.32
C ARG A 114 -1.57 -5.90 11.27
N VAL A 115 -1.75 -5.52 10.01
CA VAL A 115 -1.50 -6.37 8.85
C VAL A 115 -0.69 -5.58 7.83
N ARG A 116 0.38 -6.20 7.36
CA ARG A 116 1.19 -5.69 6.26
C ARG A 116 0.66 -6.28 4.97
N VAL A 117 0.40 -5.45 3.97
CA VAL A 117 -0.11 -5.88 2.67
C VAL A 117 0.89 -5.50 1.60
N ARG A 118 1.46 -6.49 0.93
CA ARG A 118 2.33 -6.30 -0.22
C ARG A 118 1.53 -6.56 -1.49
N VAL A 119 1.71 -5.70 -2.49
CA VAL A 119 1.05 -5.84 -3.78
C VAL A 119 2.00 -6.52 -4.76
N ALA A 120 1.62 -7.67 -5.30
CA ALA A 120 2.37 -8.31 -6.38
C ALA A 120 2.29 -7.38 -7.62
N PRO A 121 3.44 -6.94 -8.18
CA PRO A 121 3.41 -5.92 -9.23
C PRO A 121 3.13 -6.54 -10.61
N GLU A 122 1.91 -6.99 -10.82
CA GLU A 122 1.50 -7.66 -12.07
C GLU A 122 1.22 -6.65 -13.18
N HIS A 123 0.66 -5.49 -12.85
CA HIS A 123 0.37 -4.42 -13.79
C HIS A 123 0.86 -3.10 -13.24
N VAL A 124 1.56 -2.33 -14.07
CA VAL A 124 2.09 -1.02 -13.69
C VAL A 124 1.70 -0.01 -14.76
N THR A 125 1.11 1.09 -14.33
CA THR A 125 0.84 2.25 -15.19
C THR A 125 1.44 3.47 -14.49
N ALA A 126 2.08 4.35 -15.23
CA ALA A 126 2.73 5.51 -14.64
C ALA A 126 2.64 6.71 -15.57
N TYR A 127 2.73 7.90 -15.00
CA TYR A 127 2.82 9.14 -15.74
C TYR A 127 4.02 9.92 -15.21
N ASP A 128 4.97 10.15 -16.08
CA ASP A 128 6.18 10.95 -15.83
C ASP A 128 6.97 10.51 -14.58
N VAL A 129 7.04 9.20 -14.37
CA VAL A 129 7.87 8.60 -13.31
C VAL A 129 8.65 7.42 -13.88
#